data_22f9de70559d87354c9b728e3ea07663
#
_entry.id   22f9de70559d87354c9b728e3ea07663
#
_cell.length_a   1.000
_cell.length_b   1.000
_cell.length_c   1.000
_cell.angle_alpha   90.00
_cell.angle_beta   90.00
_cell.angle_gamma   90.00
#
_symmetry.space_group_name_H-M   'P 1'
#
loop_
_entity.id
_entity.type
_entity.pdbx_description
1 polymer ?
#
loop_
_entity_poly.entity_id
_entity_poly.type
_entity_poly.pdbx_seq_one_letter_code
_entity_poly.pdbx_strand_id
1 'polypeptide(L)'
;ISITPLARNIASDKGIDINEIKAKGDKITKDDVLKVVPAMGSSNDEGRSENREKLSMLRRKVAERLVSVKNETAMLTTFNEADLSNIFELRKKYKEAFSQKHGVGLCFMSFFTKAVTRALKLYPDVNSMIDGNEKISYNYCDISIAVSGPKGLMTPILRNSENLSFAAVEQEIK
;
A
#
# COMPACT_ATOMS: atom_id res chain seq x y z
N ILE A 1 -46.21 6.59 34.65
CA ILE A 1 -46.38 6.28 33.22
C ILE A 1 -46.96 4.89 33.14
N SER A 2 -48.08 4.69 32.40
CA SER A 2 -48.68 3.36 32.24
C SER A 2 -47.89 2.52 31.22
N ILE A 3 -47.83 1.22 31.43
CA ILE A 3 -47.12 0.28 30.53
C ILE A 3 -48.13 -0.70 29.94
N THR A 4 -47.98 -1.03 28.67
CA THR A 4 -48.84 -2.05 28.02
C THR A 4 -48.50 -3.44 28.51
N PRO A 5 -49.50 -4.39 28.62
CA PRO A 5 -49.23 -5.75 29.12
C PRO A 5 -48.13 -6.48 28.39
N LEU A 6 -48.06 -6.33 27.07
CA LEU A 6 -47.02 -6.92 26.21
C LEU A 6 -45.61 -6.33 26.50
N ALA A 7 -45.56 -5.00 26.68
CA ALA A 7 -44.26 -4.33 27.04
C ALA A 7 -43.77 -4.77 28.42
N ARG A 8 -44.66 -4.97 29.36
CA ARG A 8 -44.31 -5.45 30.72
C ARG A 8 -43.75 -6.87 30.69
N ASN A 9 -44.35 -7.78 29.95
CA ASN A 9 -43.86 -9.13 29.77
C ASN A 9 -42.43 -9.16 29.17
N ILE A 10 -42.23 -8.38 28.10
CA ILE A 10 -40.92 -8.29 27.45
C ILE A 10 -39.87 -7.66 28.36
N ALA A 11 -40.21 -6.64 29.15
CA ALA A 11 -39.28 -6.03 30.10
C ALA A 11 -38.92 -7.03 31.21
N SER A 12 -39.88 -7.80 31.73
CA SER A 12 -39.65 -8.84 32.73
C SER A 12 -38.77 -9.98 32.19
N ASP A 13 -39.05 -10.49 31.00
CA ASP A 13 -38.25 -11.56 30.36
C ASP A 13 -36.80 -11.15 30.09
N LYS A 14 -36.57 -9.87 29.84
CA LYS A 14 -35.25 -9.33 29.56
C LYS A 14 -34.56 -8.65 30.74
N GLY A 15 -35.18 -8.66 31.91
CA GLY A 15 -34.61 -8.08 33.14
C GLY A 15 -34.40 -6.55 33.08
N ILE A 16 -35.24 -5.84 32.30
CA ILE A 16 -35.11 -4.38 32.11
C ILE A 16 -35.97 -3.67 33.17
N ASP A 17 -35.36 -2.72 33.89
CA ASP A 17 -36.11 -1.87 34.83
C ASP A 17 -37.02 -0.90 34.03
N ILE A 18 -38.30 -0.96 34.36
CA ILE A 18 -39.35 -0.13 33.73
C ILE A 18 -39.09 1.37 33.94
N ASN A 19 -38.40 1.74 35.01
CA ASN A 19 -38.10 3.13 35.34
C ASN A 19 -36.98 3.75 34.42
N GLU A 20 -36.21 2.91 33.80
CA GLU A 20 -35.15 3.33 32.87
C GLU A 20 -35.67 3.55 31.43
N ILE A 21 -36.90 3.13 31.13
CA ILE A 21 -37.48 3.22 29.81
C ILE A 21 -38.09 4.60 29.58
N LYS A 22 -37.54 5.38 28.66
CA LYS A 22 -38.11 6.67 28.23
C LYS A 22 -39.26 6.41 27.26
N ALA A 23 -40.50 6.63 27.72
CA ALA A 23 -41.70 6.55 26.86
C ALA A 23 -41.75 7.73 25.88
N LYS A 24 -42.13 7.46 24.65
CA LYS A 24 -42.35 8.50 23.62
C LYS A 24 -43.72 9.21 23.76
N GLY A 25 -44.57 8.70 24.65
CA GLY A 25 -45.94 9.21 24.93
C GLY A 25 -46.41 8.81 26.32
N ASP A 26 -47.71 8.84 26.58
CA ASP A 26 -48.31 8.57 27.89
C ASP A 26 -48.21 7.12 28.35
N LYS A 27 -47.83 6.19 27.47
CA LYS A 27 -47.70 4.75 27.73
C LYS A 27 -46.42 4.19 27.15
N ILE A 28 -45.77 3.32 27.95
CA ILE A 28 -44.61 2.54 27.47
C ILE A 28 -45.13 1.40 26.57
N THR A 29 -44.66 1.38 25.34
CA THR A 29 -45.02 0.38 24.32
C THR A 29 -43.92 -0.66 24.15
N LYS A 30 -44.23 -1.75 23.42
CA LYS A 30 -43.24 -2.77 23.03
C LYS A 30 -42.01 -2.16 22.38
N ASP A 31 -42.17 -1.19 21.50
CA ASP A 31 -41.07 -0.58 20.73
C ASP A 31 -40.16 0.25 21.63
N ASP A 32 -40.66 0.83 22.70
CA ASP A 32 -39.88 1.58 23.67
C ASP A 32 -38.99 0.63 24.52
N VAL A 33 -39.53 -0.55 24.89
CA VAL A 33 -38.75 -1.60 25.60
C VAL A 33 -37.67 -2.19 24.69
N LEU A 34 -37.98 -2.47 23.42
CA LEU A 34 -37.02 -3.04 22.49
C LEU A 34 -35.87 -2.12 22.13
N LYS A 35 -36.04 -0.80 22.28
CA LYS A 35 -34.94 0.17 22.10
C LYS A 35 -33.95 0.19 23.24
N VAL A 36 -34.37 -0.19 24.43
CA VAL A 36 -33.50 -0.26 25.61
C VAL A 36 -32.76 -1.61 25.66
N VAL A 37 -33.27 -2.64 24.97
CA VAL A 37 -32.55 -3.92 24.86
C VAL A 37 -31.27 -3.70 24.03
N PRO A 38 -30.07 -3.87 24.62
CA PRO A 38 -28.85 -3.83 23.82
C PRO A 38 -28.94 -4.88 22.72
N ALA A 39 -28.67 -4.50 21.47
CA ALA A 39 -28.51 -5.48 20.41
C ALA A 39 -27.47 -6.51 20.85
N MET A 40 -27.76 -7.81 20.71
CA MET A 40 -26.81 -8.88 21.02
C MET A 40 -25.52 -8.57 20.25
N GLY A 41 -24.45 -8.20 20.98
CA GLY A 41 -23.17 -7.81 20.39
C GLY A 41 -22.79 -6.33 20.56
N SER A 42 -23.62 -5.47 21.18
CA SER A 42 -23.13 -4.17 21.65
C SER A 42 -22.27 -4.39 22.88
N SER A 43 -20.99 -4.71 22.69
CA SER A 43 -19.98 -4.44 23.70
C SER A 43 -20.07 -2.96 24.05
N ASN A 44 -20.05 -2.63 25.34
CA ASN A 44 -19.93 -1.26 25.81
C ASN A 44 -18.82 -0.57 25.03
N ASP A 45 -19.19 0.44 24.26
CA ASP A 45 -18.28 1.21 23.39
C ASP A 45 -17.47 2.25 24.20
N GLU A 46 -17.38 2.02 25.53
CA GLU A 46 -16.57 2.84 26.42
C GLU A 46 -15.10 2.65 26.09
N GLY A 47 -14.56 3.59 25.32
CA GLY A 47 -13.15 3.63 24.94
C GLY A 47 -12.84 3.43 23.45
N ARG A 48 -13.82 3.11 22.61
CA ARG A 48 -13.62 3.05 21.15
C ARG A 48 -13.90 4.43 20.55
N SER A 49 -12.83 5.09 20.12
CA SER A 49 -12.93 6.38 19.43
C SER A 49 -12.45 6.25 17.97
N GLU A 50 -13.17 6.83 17.03
CA GLU A 50 -12.74 6.98 15.65
C GLU A 50 -12.10 8.36 15.47
N ASN A 51 -10.88 8.39 14.93
CA ASN A 51 -10.28 9.63 14.48
C ASN A 51 -10.38 9.71 12.96
N ARG A 52 -11.06 10.73 12.44
CA ARG A 52 -11.23 10.98 11.00
C ARG A 52 -10.36 12.14 10.57
N GLU A 53 -9.31 11.83 9.84
CA GLU A 53 -8.39 12.83 9.30
C GLU A 53 -8.47 12.88 7.77
N LYS A 54 -8.41 14.10 7.23
CA LYS A 54 -8.46 14.33 5.79
C LYS A 54 -7.13 13.97 5.15
N LEU A 55 -7.13 13.04 4.20
CA LEU A 55 -5.93 12.69 3.46
C LEU A 55 -5.38 13.89 2.67
N SER A 56 -4.04 14.02 2.65
CA SER A 56 -3.37 15.02 1.81
C SER A 56 -3.67 14.80 0.32
N MET A 57 -3.56 15.85 -0.49
CA MET A 57 -3.76 15.76 -1.96
C MET A 57 -2.80 14.74 -2.59
N LEU A 58 -1.55 14.69 -2.12
CA LEU A 58 -0.56 13.74 -2.60
C LEU A 58 -1.01 12.29 -2.35
N ARG A 59 -1.43 11.97 -1.12
CA ARG A 59 -1.92 10.62 -0.78
C ARG A 59 -3.14 10.21 -1.61
N ARG A 60 -4.07 11.13 -1.85
CA ARG A 60 -5.25 10.85 -2.69
C ARG A 60 -4.84 10.51 -4.12
N LYS A 61 -3.94 11.33 -4.73
CA LYS A 61 -3.45 11.07 -6.10
C LYS A 61 -2.65 9.77 -6.22
N VAL A 62 -1.83 9.44 -5.20
CA VAL A 62 -1.11 8.16 -5.17
C VAL A 62 -2.09 6.99 -5.11
N ALA A 63 -3.11 7.07 -4.24
CA ALA A 63 -4.13 6.03 -4.12
C ALA A 63 -4.91 5.84 -5.44
N GLU A 64 -5.35 6.92 -6.06
CA GLU A 64 -6.04 6.87 -7.36
C GLU A 64 -5.19 6.17 -8.44
N ARG A 65 -3.92 6.55 -8.58
CA ARG A 65 -3.01 5.94 -9.55
C ARG A 65 -2.75 4.46 -9.29
N LEU A 66 -2.51 4.08 -8.03
CA LEU A 66 -2.25 2.69 -7.68
C LEU A 66 -3.47 1.80 -7.95
N VAL A 67 -4.67 2.29 -7.62
CA VAL A 67 -5.93 1.57 -7.89
C VAL A 67 -6.18 1.45 -9.38
N SER A 68 -5.97 2.53 -10.16
CA SER A 68 -6.11 2.53 -11.62
C SER A 68 -5.21 1.47 -12.24
N VAL A 69 -3.91 1.53 -11.98
CA VAL A 69 -2.93 0.56 -12.51
C VAL A 69 -3.29 -0.87 -12.13
N LYS A 70 -3.66 -1.11 -10.88
CA LYS A 70 -4.07 -2.46 -10.43
C LYS A 70 -5.28 -2.99 -11.20
N ASN A 71 -6.24 -2.13 -11.51
CA ASN A 71 -7.48 -2.54 -12.18
C ASN A 71 -7.32 -2.67 -13.70
N GLU A 72 -6.38 -1.92 -14.29
CA GLU A 72 -6.12 -1.90 -15.73
C GLU A 72 -5.12 -2.97 -16.19
N THR A 73 -4.41 -3.61 -15.25
CA THR A 73 -3.38 -4.60 -15.56
C THR A 73 -3.67 -5.97 -14.93
N ALA A 74 -3.29 -7.04 -15.62
CA ALA A 74 -3.30 -8.41 -15.10
C ALA A 74 -1.98 -8.69 -14.38
N MET A 75 -1.82 -8.17 -13.16
CA MET A 75 -0.58 -8.32 -12.39
C MET A 75 -0.41 -9.74 -11.87
N LEU A 76 0.76 -10.33 -12.14
CA LEU A 76 1.21 -11.60 -11.57
C LEU A 76 2.40 -11.33 -10.65
N THR A 77 2.35 -11.87 -9.43
CA THR A 77 3.46 -11.78 -8.47
C THR A 77 4.20 -13.10 -8.39
N THR A 78 5.51 -13.06 -8.54
CA THR A 78 6.40 -14.21 -8.33
C THR A 78 7.40 -13.90 -7.22
N PHE A 79 7.83 -14.95 -6.51
CA PHE A 79 8.81 -14.85 -5.44
C PHE A 79 10.01 -15.71 -5.79
N ASN A 80 11.21 -15.14 -5.65
CA ASN A 80 12.48 -15.83 -5.88
C ASN A 80 13.48 -15.44 -4.80
N GLU A 81 14.39 -16.36 -4.50
CA GLU A 81 15.52 -16.12 -3.61
C GLU A 81 16.82 -16.07 -4.42
N ALA A 82 17.69 -15.13 -4.12
CA ALA A 82 18.99 -15.00 -4.76
C ALA A 82 20.10 -14.83 -3.70
N ASP A 83 21.17 -15.62 -3.84
CA ASP A 83 22.38 -15.46 -3.01
C ASP A 83 23.20 -14.28 -3.50
N LEU A 84 23.32 -13.26 -2.65
CA LEU A 84 24.10 -12.05 -2.91
C LEU A 84 25.50 -12.05 -2.25
N SER A 85 25.95 -13.17 -1.70
CA SER A 85 27.24 -13.27 -0.97
C SER A 85 28.39 -12.72 -1.78
N ASN A 86 28.53 -13.10 -3.04
CA ASN A 86 29.58 -12.61 -3.93
C ASN A 86 29.52 -11.08 -4.15
N ILE A 87 28.32 -10.50 -4.21
CA ILE A 87 28.15 -9.04 -4.34
C ILE A 87 28.55 -8.34 -3.05
N PHE A 88 28.23 -8.91 -1.87
CA PHE A 88 28.69 -8.39 -0.59
C PHE A 88 30.23 -8.37 -0.50
N GLU A 89 30.89 -9.45 -0.91
CA GLU A 89 32.37 -9.53 -0.92
C GLU A 89 32.98 -8.52 -1.89
N LEU A 90 32.46 -8.39 -3.11
CA LEU A 90 32.91 -7.41 -4.07
C LEU A 90 32.76 -5.98 -3.52
N ARG A 91 31.61 -5.66 -2.92
CA ARG A 91 31.41 -4.35 -2.32
C ARG A 91 32.36 -4.12 -1.14
N LYS A 92 32.54 -5.10 -0.26
CA LYS A 92 33.50 -4.99 0.86
C LYS A 92 34.88 -4.68 0.37
N LYS A 93 35.31 -5.32 -0.73
CA LYS A 93 36.65 -5.16 -1.30
C LYS A 93 36.87 -3.82 -2.00
N TYR A 94 35.84 -3.31 -2.71
CA TYR A 94 36.02 -2.21 -3.67
C TYR A 94 35.33 -0.90 -3.30
N LYS A 95 34.40 -0.86 -2.32
CA LYS A 95 33.56 0.30 -2.03
C LYS A 95 34.37 1.58 -1.78
N GLU A 96 35.46 1.49 -1.08
CA GLU A 96 36.32 2.65 -0.73
C GLU A 96 37.06 3.19 -1.95
N ALA A 97 37.76 2.32 -2.68
CA ALA A 97 38.46 2.69 -3.90
C ALA A 97 37.50 3.24 -4.97
N PHE A 98 36.27 2.64 -5.07
CA PHE A 98 35.27 3.10 -5.97
C PHE A 98 34.76 4.50 -5.60
N SER A 99 34.49 4.72 -4.31
CA SER A 99 34.04 6.03 -3.82
C SER A 99 35.09 7.12 -4.01
N GLN A 100 36.36 6.82 -3.74
CA GLN A 100 37.47 7.76 -3.97
C GLN A 100 37.61 8.11 -5.44
N LYS A 101 37.49 7.13 -6.33
CA LYS A 101 37.64 7.33 -7.77
C LYS A 101 36.46 8.03 -8.45
N HIS A 102 35.24 7.73 -8.03
CA HIS A 102 34.00 8.13 -8.75
C HIS A 102 33.16 9.16 -8.00
N GLY A 103 33.45 9.46 -6.73
CA GLY A 103 32.68 10.40 -5.91
C GLY A 103 31.30 9.90 -5.48
N VAL A 104 30.99 8.63 -5.75
CA VAL A 104 29.72 7.96 -5.39
C VAL A 104 29.99 6.60 -4.79
N GLY A 105 29.08 6.12 -3.94
CA GLY A 105 29.19 4.81 -3.31
C GLY A 105 28.86 3.68 -4.27
N LEU A 106 29.47 2.51 -4.09
CA LEU A 106 29.09 1.29 -4.82
C LEU A 106 27.91 0.63 -4.09
N CYS A 107 26.68 0.90 -4.53
CA CYS A 107 25.46 0.38 -3.94
C CYS A 107 24.96 -0.88 -4.66
N PHE A 108 23.94 -1.53 -4.11
CA PHE A 108 23.35 -2.72 -4.74
C PHE A 108 22.58 -2.40 -6.00
N MET A 109 22.04 -1.17 -6.10
CA MET A 109 21.14 -0.80 -7.21
C MET A 109 21.84 -0.83 -8.56
N SER A 110 23.12 -0.48 -8.62
CA SER A 110 23.89 -0.62 -9.87
C SER A 110 24.03 -2.08 -10.32
N PHE A 111 24.20 -3.02 -9.40
CA PHE A 111 24.24 -4.46 -9.72
C PHE A 111 22.88 -4.93 -10.23
N PHE A 112 21.77 -4.58 -9.54
CA PHE A 112 20.44 -4.94 -9.98
C PHE A 112 20.11 -4.33 -11.33
N THR A 113 20.40 -3.06 -11.55
CA THR A 113 20.15 -2.38 -12.83
C THR A 113 20.88 -3.08 -13.97
N LYS A 114 22.15 -3.43 -13.79
CA LYS A 114 22.93 -4.16 -14.81
C LYS A 114 22.41 -5.57 -15.04
N ALA A 115 21.96 -6.27 -13.98
CA ALA A 115 21.34 -7.59 -14.12
C ALA A 115 20.02 -7.51 -14.90
N VAL A 116 19.17 -6.53 -14.57
CA VAL A 116 17.88 -6.29 -15.26
C VAL A 116 18.10 -5.96 -16.73
N THR A 117 19.00 -5.03 -17.07
CA THR A 117 19.27 -4.69 -18.48
C THR A 117 19.79 -5.88 -19.28
N ARG A 118 20.59 -6.77 -18.65
CA ARG A 118 21.03 -8.00 -19.29
C ARG A 118 19.87 -8.98 -19.50
N ALA A 119 18.99 -9.12 -18.50
CA ALA A 119 17.81 -9.98 -18.60
C ALA A 119 16.84 -9.49 -19.69
N LEU A 120 16.60 -8.18 -19.79
CA LEU A 120 15.74 -7.59 -20.81
C LEU A 120 16.26 -7.82 -22.24
N LYS A 121 17.60 -7.86 -22.42
CA LYS A 121 18.21 -8.25 -23.70
C LYS A 121 18.01 -9.74 -24.06
N LEU A 122 17.96 -10.62 -23.04
CA LEU A 122 17.71 -12.05 -23.25
C LEU A 122 16.22 -12.35 -23.45
N TYR A 123 15.35 -11.53 -22.86
CA TYR A 123 13.89 -11.70 -22.91
C TYR A 123 13.22 -10.40 -23.39
N PRO A 124 13.32 -10.07 -24.69
CA PRO A 124 12.88 -8.78 -25.23
C PRO A 124 11.38 -8.54 -25.10
N ASP A 125 10.57 -9.59 -24.99
CA ASP A 125 9.13 -9.48 -24.80
C ASP A 125 8.77 -8.82 -23.44
N VAL A 126 9.63 -8.93 -22.43
CA VAL A 126 9.45 -8.25 -21.14
C VAL A 126 9.67 -6.74 -21.28
N ASN A 127 10.55 -6.31 -22.22
CA ASN A 127 10.80 -4.90 -22.54
C ASN A 127 9.86 -4.41 -23.66
N SER A 128 8.59 -4.68 -23.52
CA SER A 128 7.57 -4.30 -24.49
C SER A 128 6.28 -3.86 -23.78
N MET A 129 5.39 -3.22 -24.52
CA MET A 129 4.04 -2.88 -24.06
C MET A 129 3.00 -3.27 -25.09
N ILE A 130 1.76 -3.40 -24.65
CA ILE A 130 0.60 -3.62 -25.52
C ILE A 130 -0.12 -2.30 -25.71
N ASP A 131 -0.37 -1.93 -26.96
CA ASP A 131 -1.17 -0.77 -27.35
C ASP A 131 -2.29 -1.24 -28.29
N GLY A 132 -3.50 -1.35 -27.77
CA GLY A 132 -4.62 -1.94 -28.48
C GLY A 132 -4.33 -3.40 -28.89
N ASN A 133 -4.16 -3.64 -30.18
CA ASN A 133 -3.84 -4.94 -30.77
C ASN A 133 -2.38 -5.09 -31.20
N GLU A 134 -1.54 -4.12 -30.86
CA GLU A 134 -0.13 -4.09 -31.26
C GLU A 134 0.79 -4.30 -30.07
N LYS A 135 1.94 -4.96 -30.29
CA LYS A 135 3.03 -5.05 -29.35
C LYS A 135 4.14 -4.07 -29.76
N ILE A 136 4.44 -3.13 -28.88
CA ILE A 136 5.54 -2.18 -29.05
C ILE A 136 6.75 -2.73 -28.30
N SER A 137 7.84 -3.03 -29.01
CA SER A 137 9.10 -3.50 -28.42
C SER A 137 10.15 -2.39 -28.47
N TYR A 138 10.89 -2.24 -27.36
CA TYR A 138 11.92 -1.20 -27.23
C TYR A 138 13.32 -1.80 -27.41
N ASN A 139 14.18 -1.11 -28.18
CA ASN A 139 15.59 -1.50 -28.38
C ASN A 139 16.54 -0.83 -27.36
N TYR A 140 16.00 -0.15 -26.37
CA TYR A 140 16.71 0.50 -25.26
C TYR A 140 16.08 0.11 -23.92
N CYS A 141 16.83 0.26 -22.83
CA CYS A 141 16.36 -0.06 -21.49
C CYS A 141 16.31 1.21 -20.63
N ASP A 142 15.10 1.73 -20.42
CA ASP A 142 14.85 2.82 -19.47
C ASP A 142 14.32 2.22 -18.16
N ILE A 143 15.10 2.32 -17.09
CA ILE A 143 14.80 1.70 -15.80
C ILE A 143 14.37 2.77 -14.80
N SER A 144 13.15 2.65 -14.28
CA SER A 144 12.66 3.51 -13.20
C SER A 144 12.96 2.89 -11.85
N ILE A 145 13.56 3.67 -10.94
CA ILE A 145 13.90 3.23 -9.58
C ILE A 145 13.14 4.11 -8.59
N ALA A 146 12.36 3.48 -7.69
CA ALA A 146 11.67 4.22 -6.65
C ALA A 146 12.62 4.60 -5.51
N VAL A 147 12.74 5.90 -5.25
CA VAL A 147 13.61 6.46 -4.21
C VAL A 147 12.78 7.30 -3.24
N SER A 148 12.91 7.06 -1.95
CA SER A 148 12.34 7.87 -0.89
C SER A 148 13.23 9.08 -0.61
N GLY A 149 12.70 10.28 -0.81
CA GLY A 149 13.39 11.53 -0.52
C GLY A 149 12.58 12.43 0.43
N PRO A 150 13.12 13.58 0.83
CA PRO A 150 12.44 14.53 1.72
C PRO A 150 11.11 15.04 1.16
N LYS A 151 10.97 15.06 -0.16
CA LYS A 151 9.75 15.47 -0.87
C LYS A 151 8.76 14.32 -1.12
N GLY A 152 9.02 13.12 -0.59
CA GLY A 152 8.23 11.93 -0.79
C GLY A 152 8.89 10.91 -1.72
N LEU A 153 8.10 9.96 -2.23
CA LEU A 153 8.55 8.94 -3.16
C LEU A 153 8.71 9.54 -4.56
N MET A 154 9.91 9.45 -5.10
CA MET A 154 10.25 9.84 -6.48
C MET A 154 10.66 8.61 -7.28
N THR A 155 10.46 8.65 -8.58
CA THR A 155 10.84 7.56 -9.50
C THR A 155 11.70 8.12 -10.63
N PRO A 156 13.00 8.42 -10.37
CA PRO A 156 13.91 8.81 -11.44
C PRO A 156 14.00 7.70 -12.50
N ILE A 157 14.23 8.09 -13.73
CA ILE A 157 14.36 7.17 -14.87
C ILE A 157 15.80 7.18 -15.34
N LEU A 158 16.46 6.03 -15.24
CA LEU A 158 17.77 5.80 -15.82
C LEU A 158 17.61 5.52 -17.31
N ARG A 159 17.93 6.49 -18.13
CA ARG A 159 17.81 6.38 -19.59
C ARG A 159 18.94 5.55 -20.17
N ASN A 160 18.64 4.69 -21.16
CA ASN A 160 19.61 3.83 -21.84
C ASN A 160 20.51 3.08 -20.84
N SER A 161 19.94 2.51 -19.81
CA SER A 161 20.65 1.90 -18.66
C SER A 161 21.61 0.78 -19.09
N GLU A 162 21.39 0.17 -20.24
CA GLU A 162 22.28 -0.85 -20.82
C GLU A 162 23.67 -0.32 -21.12
N ASN A 163 23.81 1.00 -21.40
CA ASN A 163 25.05 1.67 -21.73
C ASN A 163 25.73 2.32 -20.53
N LEU A 164 25.01 2.46 -19.39
CA LEU A 164 25.55 3.09 -18.19
C LEU A 164 26.59 2.18 -17.50
N SER A 165 27.67 2.79 -17.00
CA SER A 165 28.58 2.14 -16.07
C SER A 165 28.00 2.05 -14.67
N PHE A 166 28.59 1.24 -13.77
CA PHE A 166 28.19 1.21 -12.36
C PHE A 166 28.23 2.61 -11.73
N ALA A 167 29.27 3.39 -12.02
CA ALA A 167 29.42 4.73 -11.48
C ALA A 167 28.33 5.67 -12.03
N ALA A 168 28.01 5.58 -13.31
CA ALA A 168 26.95 6.40 -13.93
C ALA A 168 25.58 6.07 -13.35
N VAL A 169 25.25 4.80 -13.14
CA VAL A 169 23.99 4.39 -12.48
C VAL A 169 23.89 4.98 -11.07
N GLU A 170 24.96 4.90 -10.26
CA GLU A 170 24.96 5.46 -8.90
C GLU A 170 24.88 6.99 -8.89
N GLN A 171 25.44 7.66 -9.90
CA GLN A 171 25.35 9.12 -10.05
C GLN A 171 23.93 9.59 -10.43
N GLU A 172 23.26 8.87 -11.32
CA GLU A 172 21.90 9.19 -11.77
C GLU A 172 20.84 8.94 -10.67
N ILE A 173 21.10 8.01 -9.75
CA ILE A 173 20.18 7.72 -8.62
C ILE A 173 20.34 8.77 -7.50
N LYS A 174 21.51 9.41 -7.34
CA LYS A 174 21.84 10.35 -6.27
C LYS A 174 21.17 11.70 -6.47
#